data_635498d08fa66e0de83ddfefe2797f9e
#
_entry.id   635498d08fa66e0de83ddfefe2797f9e
#
_cell.length_a   1.000
_cell.length_b   1.000
_cell.length_c   1.000
_cell.angle_alpha   90.00
_cell.angle_beta   90.00
_cell.angle_gamma   90.00
#
_symmetry.space_group_name_H-M   'P 1'
#
loop_
_entity.id
_entity.type
_entity.pdbx_description
1 polymer ?
#
loop_
_entity_poly.entity_id
_entity_poly.type
_entity_poly.pdbx_seq_one_letter_code
_entity_poly.pdbx_strand_id
1 'polypeptide(L)'
;METEKGLQFGTVNMLDVENTNEELELKKVLRIATKKDFLKHKKNISDAKYAMDECSKMIEKENLNMKLLGAEYTFDRGQLIFKFISDDRVDFRKLAKDLGSKFKTRIELRQVGIRDKAKEVGGIGPCGRKLCCNSFLTEFNSVSINMAKNQNLSLNPNKINGVCGRLLCCLNYENDTYSELKKELPELNKSITIKGKSGKVTEVNILNKSYKVLFSDNTVDEFNLEDESKK
;
A
#
# COMPACT_ATOMS: atom_id res chain seq x y z
N MET A 1 -2.83 -16.57 -19.12
CA MET A 1 -2.90 -15.21 -19.67
C MET A 1 -1.49 -14.82 -20.13
N GLU A 2 -1.38 -14.04 -21.18
CA GLU A 2 -0.12 -13.54 -21.69
C GLU A 2 0.16 -12.14 -21.14
N THR A 3 1.37 -11.91 -20.67
CA THR A 3 1.80 -10.64 -20.10
C THR A 3 3.16 -10.27 -20.70
N GLU A 4 3.64 -9.06 -20.47
CA GLU A 4 4.98 -8.62 -20.87
C GLU A 4 6.12 -9.52 -20.35
N LYS A 5 5.85 -10.26 -19.28
CA LYS A 5 6.79 -11.21 -18.68
C LYS A 5 6.62 -12.65 -19.18
N GLY A 6 5.83 -12.86 -20.23
CA GLY A 6 5.49 -14.17 -20.77
C GLY A 6 4.17 -14.72 -20.22
N LEU A 7 3.98 -16.03 -20.40
CA LEU A 7 2.77 -16.72 -19.95
C LEU A 7 2.70 -16.79 -18.44
N GLN A 8 1.55 -16.37 -17.89
CA GLN A 8 1.28 -16.39 -16.45
C GLN A 8 0.08 -17.28 -16.12
N PHE A 9 0.16 -17.94 -14.97
CA PHE A 9 -0.94 -18.67 -14.36
C PHE A 9 -1.63 -17.74 -13.35
N GLY A 10 -2.92 -17.51 -13.53
CA GLY A 10 -3.72 -16.65 -12.64
C GLY A 10 -4.90 -17.38 -12.05
N THR A 11 -5.38 -16.89 -10.92
CA THR A 11 -6.64 -17.34 -10.31
C THR A 11 -7.69 -16.26 -10.52
N VAL A 12 -8.86 -16.66 -11.00
CA VAL A 12 -10.00 -15.74 -11.14
C VAL A 12 -10.50 -15.38 -9.74
N ASN A 13 -10.52 -14.10 -9.44
CA ASN A 13 -10.97 -13.59 -8.15
C ASN A 13 -12.44 -13.17 -8.20
N MET A 14 -12.85 -12.52 -9.28
CA MET A 14 -14.23 -12.07 -9.50
C MET A 14 -14.63 -12.32 -10.96
N LEU A 15 -15.90 -12.58 -11.19
CA LEU A 15 -16.54 -12.70 -12.51
C LEU A 15 -17.39 -11.45 -12.75
N ASP A 16 -17.55 -11.09 -14.03
CA ASP A 16 -18.47 -10.04 -14.50
C ASP A 16 -18.28 -8.68 -13.79
N VAL A 17 -17.02 -8.27 -13.60
CA VAL A 17 -16.68 -6.96 -13.07
C VAL A 17 -16.69 -5.93 -14.19
N GLU A 18 -17.49 -4.88 -14.05
CA GLU A 18 -17.44 -3.74 -14.97
C GLU A 18 -16.07 -3.06 -14.91
N ASN A 19 -15.49 -2.80 -16.08
CA ASN A 19 -14.26 -2.03 -16.15
C ASN A 19 -14.57 -0.54 -15.95
N THR A 20 -14.38 -0.07 -14.73
CA THR A 20 -14.55 1.35 -14.37
C THR A 20 -13.39 2.23 -14.79
N ASN A 21 -12.30 1.66 -15.24
CA ASN A 21 -11.10 2.38 -15.67
C ASN A 21 -10.79 2.06 -17.14
N GLU A 22 -11.25 2.92 -18.04
CA GLU A 22 -11.08 2.77 -19.50
C GLU A 22 -9.61 2.87 -19.96
N GLU A 23 -8.72 3.45 -19.14
CA GLU A 23 -7.30 3.56 -19.44
C GLU A 23 -6.50 2.27 -19.16
N LEU A 24 -7.11 1.29 -18.46
CA LEU A 24 -6.46 0.04 -18.15
C LEU A 24 -6.43 -0.91 -19.36
N GLU A 25 -5.24 -1.13 -19.89
CA GLU A 25 -5.01 -2.14 -20.92
C GLU A 25 -5.22 -3.55 -20.36
N LEU A 26 -6.38 -4.15 -20.65
CA LEU A 26 -6.74 -5.48 -20.17
C LEU A 26 -5.94 -6.56 -20.90
N LYS A 27 -5.25 -7.41 -20.14
CA LYS A 27 -4.51 -8.55 -20.70
C LYS A 27 -5.46 -9.74 -20.95
N LYS A 28 -5.42 -10.29 -22.16
CA LYS A 28 -6.32 -11.36 -22.59
C LYS A 28 -6.06 -12.66 -21.84
N VAL A 29 -7.13 -13.26 -21.31
CA VAL A 29 -7.10 -14.65 -20.81
C VAL A 29 -7.14 -15.60 -22.00
N LEU A 30 -6.14 -16.44 -22.16
CA LEU A 30 -6.02 -17.35 -23.31
C LEU A 30 -7.00 -18.53 -23.21
N ARG A 31 -7.04 -19.18 -22.05
CA ARG A 31 -7.90 -20.34 -21.78
C ARG A 31 -7.96 -20.68 -20.28
N ILE A 32 -8.90 -21.52 -19.92
CA ILE A 32 -8.97 -22.14 -18.60
C ILE A 32 -7.80 -23.12 -18.44
N ALA A 33 -7.22 -23.17 -17.24
CA ALA A 33 -6.10 -24.04 -16.92
C ALA A 33 -6.56 -25.51 -16.83
N THR A 34 -5.77 -26.42 -17.39
CA THR A 34 -5.97 -27.86 -17.29
C THR A 34 -5.32 -28.43 -16.02
N LYS A 35 -5.63 -29.68 -15.66
CA LYS A 35 -4.94 -30.38 -14.56
C LYS A 35 -3.42 -30.46 -14.75
N LYS A 36 -2.95 -30.59 -16.00
CA LYS A 36 -1.51 -30.57 -16.33
C LYS A 36 -0.89 -29.20 -16.05
N ASP A 37 -1.59 -28.11 -16.40
CA ASP A 37 -1.14 -26.75 -16.13
C ASP A 37 -1.03 -26.48 -14.63
N PHE A 38 -1.99 -26.97 -13.86
CA PHE A 38 -1.97 -26.84 -12.40
C PHE A 38 -0.79 -27.58 -11.79
N LEU A 39 -0.51 -28.80 -12.22
CA LEU A 39 0.65 -29.57 -11.77
C LEU A 39 1.96 -28.89 -12.14
N LYS A 40 2.07 -28.35 -13.37
CA LYS A 40 3.21 -27.56 -13.81
C LYS A 40 3.42 -26.32 -12.95
N HIS A 41 2.34 -25.59 -12.67
CA HIS A 41 2.40 -24.41 -11.79
C HIS A 41 2.87 -24.77 -10.37
N LYS A 42 2.31 -25.84 -9.79
CA LYS A 42 2.73 -26.34 -8.47
C LYS A 42 4.21 -26.72 -8.43
N LYS A 43 4.70 -27.38 -9.51
CA LYS A 43 6.12 -27.68 -9.66
C LYS A 43 6.97 -26.42 -9.75
N ASN A 44 6.55 -25.42 -10.52
CA ASN A 44 7.25 -24.14 -10.62
C ASN A 44 7.38 -23.44 -9.26
N ILE A 45 6.34 -23.49 -8.41
CA ILE A 45 6.39 -22.95 -7.05
C ILE A 45 7.42 -23.71 -6.19
N SER A 46 7.44 -25.04 -6.26
CA SER A 46 8.41 -25.85 -5.52
C SER A 46 9.85 -25.58 -5.95
N ASP A 47 10.08 -25.53 -7.27
CA ASP A 47 11.40 -25.28 -7.85
C ASP A 47 11.87 -23.83 -7.58
N ALA A 48 10.95 -22.86 -7.50
CA ALA A 48 11.26 -21.49 -7.13
C ALA A 48 11.71 -21.36 -5.67
N LYS A 49 11.13 -22.15 -4.75
CA LYS A 49 11.60 -22.21 -3.36
C LYS A 49 13.04 -22.72 -3.29
N TYR A 50 13.32 -23.82 -4.00
CA TYR A 50 14.69 -24.35 -4.08
C TYR A 50 15.66 -23.32 -4.68
N ALA A 51 15.24 -22.61 -5.74
CA ALA A 51 16.07 -21.57 -6.34
C ALA A 51 16.32 -20.40 -5.38
N MET A 52 15.36 -20.05 -4.54
CA MET A 52 15.51 -19.03 -3.51
C MET A 52 16.57 -19.42 -2.47
N ASP A 53 16.53 -20.66 -1.98
CA ASP A 53 17.50 -21.16 -1.00
C ASP A 53 18.93 -21.16 -1.58
N GLU A 54 19.09 -21.57 -2.83
CA GLU A 54 20.38 -21.56 -3.51
C GLU A 54 20.89 -20.13 -3.79
N CYS A 55 20.00 -19.22 -4.17
CA CYS A 55 20.35 -17.82 -4.35
C CYS A 55 20.78 -17.17 -3.03
N SER A 56 20.12 -17.48 -1.90
CA SER A 56 20.50 -16.99 -0.57
C SER A 56 21.93 -17.40 -0.20
N LYS A 57 22.30 -18.67 -0.45
CA LYS A 57 23.66 -19.15 -0.22
C LYS A 57 24.71 -18.43 -1.07
N MET A 58 24.36 -18.11 -2.33
CA MET A 58 25.26 -17.36 -3.22
C MET A 58 25.42 -15.91 -2.77
N ILE A 59 24.34 -15.26 -2.32
CA ILE A 59 24.36 -13.90 -1.76
C ILE A 59 25.29 -13.83 -0.54
N GLU A 60 25.18 -14.78 0.38
CA GLU A 60 26.06 -14.89 1.55
C GLU A 60 27.53 -15.10 1.14
N LYS A 61 27.79 -16.00 0.19
CA LYS A 61 29.14 -16.26 -0.33
C LYS A 61 29.79 -15.05 -0.97
N GLU A 62 29.00 -14.21 -1.64
CA GLU A 62 29.47 -13.00 -2.33
C GLU A 62 29.42 -11.75 -1.43
N ASN A 63 28.97 -11.87 -0.16
CA ASN A 63 28.80 -10.78 0.80
C ASN A 63 27.97 -9.61 0.22
N LEU A 64 26.89 -9.91 -0.51
CA LEU A 64 26.04 -8.88 -1.09
C LEU A 64 25.05 -8.35 -0.04
N ASN A 65 24.98 -7.03 0.11
CA ASN A 65 24.01 -6.37 1.02
C ASN A 65 22.63 -6.33 0.40
N MET A 66 22.00 -7.49 0.25
CA MET A 66 20.63 -7.62 -0.27
C MET A 66 19.89 -8.76 0.43
N LYS A 67 18.58 -8.60 0.58
CA LYS A 67 17.73 -9.61 1.20
C LYS A 67 16.66 -10.07 0.22
N LEU A 68 16.62 -11.38 -0.06
CA LEU A 68 15.58 -11.97 -0.90
C LEU A 68 14.23 -11.93 -0.19
N LEU A 69 13.18 -11.65 -0.96
CA LEU A 69 11.77 -11.70 -0.54
C LEU A 69 11.05 -12.89 -1.16
N GLY A 70 11.41 -13.26 -2.38
CA GLY A 70 10.75 -14.34 -3.10
C GLY A 70 11.43 -14.63 -4.42
N ALA A 71 11.08 -15.78 -4.99
CA ALA A 71 11.45 -16.17 -6.34
C ALA A 71 10.23 -16.74 -7.06
N GLU A 72 10.12 -16.50 -8.35
CA GLU A 72 9.01 -16.99 -9.18
C GLU A 72 9.48 -17.36 -10.59
N TYR A 73 9.02 -18.49 -11.09
CA TYR A 73 9.16 -18.86 -12.51
C TYR A 73 7.97 -18.33 -13.30
N THR A 74 8.21 -17.82 -14.50
CA THR A 74 7.13 -17.69 -15.48
C THR A 74 6.54 -19.07 -15.78
N PHE A 75 5.27 -19.14 -16.21
CA PHE A 75 4.59 -20.42 -16.39
C PHE A 75 5.28 -21.31 -17.45
N ASP A 76 5.84 -20.71 -18.48
CA ASP A 76 6.61 -21.37 -19.54
C ASP A 76 8.05 -21.74 -19.13
N ARG A 77 8.52 -21.23 -17.96
CA ARG A 77 9.90 -21.33 -17.46
C ARG A 77 10.94 -20.57 -18.30
N GLY A 78 10.50 -19.62 -19.11
CA GLY A 78 11.40 -18.76 -19.87
C GLY A 78 12.20 -17.81 -18.98
N GLN A 79 11.67 -17.48 -17.79
CA GLN A 79 12.29 -16.56 -16.85
C GLN A 79 12.17 -17.05 -15.40
N LEU A 80 13.22 -16.78 -14.61
CA LEU A 80 13.24 -16.92 -13.15
C LEU A 80 13.50 -15.55 -12.54
N ILE A 81 12.52 -15.03 -11.80
CA ILE A 81 12.53 -13.68 -11.25
C ILE A 81 12.77 -13.78 -9.75
N PHE A 82 13.84 -13.13 -9.27
CA PHE A 82 14.10 -12.97 -7.84
C PHE A 82 13.75 -11.58 -7.39
N LYS A 83 12.91 -11.45 -6.37
CA LYS A 83 12.56 -10.18 -5.73
C LYS A 83 13.45 -9.96 -4.52
N PHE A 84 14.07 -8.80 -4.44
CA PHE A 84 14.94 -8.47 -3.32
C PHE A 84 14.78 -7.03 -2.86
N ILE A 85 15.23 -6.75 -1.64
CA ILE A 85 15.40 -5.41 -1.10
C ILE A 85 16.88 -5.17 -0.79
N SER A 86 17.30 -3.94 -0.97
CA SER A 86 18.59 -3.42 -0.54
C SER A 86 18.45 -1.95 -0.24
N ASP A 87 19.21 -1.46 0.75
CA ASP A 87 19.26 -0.04 1.09
C ASP A 87 20.14 0.72 0.10
N ASP A 88 21.18 0.04 -0.42
CA ASP A 88 22.14 0.59 -1.36
C ASP A 88 22.05 -0.07 -2.74
N ARG A 89 22.75 0.51 -3.69
CA ARG A 89 22.91 -0.08 -5.03
C ARG A 89 23.87 -1.27 -4.96
N VAL A 90 23.36 -2.46 -5.30
CA VAL A 90 24.12 -3.70 -5.29
C VAL A 90 24.59 -4.04 -6.71
N ASP A 91 25.86 -4.45 -6.86
CA ASP A 91 26.35 -5.05 -8.10
C ASP A 91 26.15 -6.55 -8.09
N PHE A 92 25.09 -6.98 -8.73
CA PHE A 92 24.67 -8.39 -8.81
C PHE A 92 25.02 -9.08 -10.14
N ARG A 93 25.92 -8.50 -10.99
CA ARG A 93 26.25 -9.04 -12.32
C ARG A 93 26.81 -10.45 -12.23
N LYS A 94 27.71 -10.71 -11.26
CA LYS A 94 28.30 -12.03 -11.04
C LYS A 94 27.25 -13.01 -10.55
N LEU A 95 26.45 -12.64 -9.55
CA LEU A 95 25.35 -13.44 -9.04
C LEU A 95 24.35 -13.84 -10.15
N ALA A 96 23.97 -12.89 -11.01
CA ALA A 96 23.07 -13.16 -12.14
C ALA A 96 23.65 -14.18 -13.12
N LYS A 97 24.96 -14.09 -13.42
CA LYS A 97 25.66 -15.03 -14.30
C LYS A 97 25.71 -16.44 -13.70
N ASP A 98 26.04 -16.55 -12.43
CA ASP A 98 26.16 -17.84 -11.73
C ASP A 98 24.79 -18.52 -11.57
N LEU A 99 23.74 -17.76 -11.25
CA LEU A 99 22.35 -18.23 -11.25
C LEU A 99 21.91 -18.69 -12.64
N GLY A 100 22.21 -17.91 -13.70
CA GLY A 100 21.88 -18.25 -15.08
C GLY A 100 22.55 -19.57 -15.53
N SER A 101 23.81 -19.76 -15.16
CA SER A 101 24.56 -21.00 -15.44
C SER A 101 23.97 -22.21 -14.69
N LYS A 102 23.53 -22.01 -13.45
CA LYS A 102 22.98 -23.07 -12.61
C LYS A 102 21.57 -23.50 -13.03
N PHE A 103 20.67 -22.52 -13.26
CA PHE A 103 19.26 -22.80 -13.56
C PHE A 103 18.97 -22.90 -15.06
N LYS A 104 19.91 -22.55 -15.94
CA LYS A 104 19.78 -22.57 -17.40
C LYS A 104 18.52 -21.83 -17.90
N THR A 105 18.22 -20.74 -17.24
CA THR A 105 17.02 -19.92 -17.46
C THR A 105 17.42 -18.46 -17.38
N ARG A 106 16.73 -17.57 -18.09
CA ARG A 106 16.96 -16.13 -17.98
C ARG A 106 16.65 -15.67 -16.55
N ILE A 107 17.62 -15.04 -15.91
CA ILE A 107 17.49 -14.53 -14.54
C ILE A 107 17.12 -13.05 -14.59
N GLU A 108 16.10 -12.68 -13.82
CA GLU A 108 15.76 -11.30 -13.53
C GLU A 108 15.90 -11.07 -12.02
N LEU A 109 16.74 -10.11 -11.63
CA LEU A 109 16.88 -9.64 -10.24
C LEU A 109 16.14 -8.32 -10.12
N ARG A 110 15.00 -8.32 -9.40
CA ARG A 110 14.10 -7.18 -9.24
C ARG A 110 14.20 -6.61 -7.84
N GLN A 111 14.73 -5.40 -7.73
CA GLN A 111 14.65 -4.65 -6.49
C GLN A 111 13.20 -4.17 -6.28
N VAL A 112 12.64 -4.44 -5.12
CA VAL A 112 11.28 -3.99 -4.73
C VAL A 112 11.36 -2.93 -3.65
N GLY A 113 10.41 -2.01 -3.69
CA GLY A 113 10.32 -0.96 -2.69
C GLY A 113 9.86 -1.48 -1.32
N ILE A 114 10.16 -0.72 -0.26
CA ILE A 114 9.76 -1.09 1.12
C ILE A 114 8.24 -1.24 1.29
N ARG A 115 7.42 -0.46 0.57
CA ARG A 115 5.96 -0.63 0.59
C ARG A 115 5.54 -1.92 -0.12
N ASP A 116 6.19 -2.27 -1.23
CA ASP A 116 5.89 -3.50 -1.96
C ASP A 116 6.26 -4.73 -1.13
N LYS A 117 7.37 -4.65 -0.37
CA LYS A 117 7.69 -5.64 0.65
C LYS A 117 6.57 -5.78 1.68
N ALA A 118 6.11 -4.66 2.24
CA ALA A 118 5.02 -4.68 3.23
C ALA A 118 3.71 -5.23 2.62
N LYS A 119 3.44 -4.93 1.34
CA LYS A 119 2.31 -5.47 0.59
C LYS A 119 2.41 -6.99 0.43
N GLU A 120 3.58 -7.51 0.10
CA GLU A 120 3.81 -8.95 -0.14
C GLU A 120 3.78 -9.76 1.17
N VAL A 121 4.38 -9.26 2.23
CA VAL A 121 4.39 -9.88 3.57
C VAL A 121 3.02 -9.80 4.23
N GLY A 122 2.29 -8.70 4.01
CA GLY A 122 1.02 -8.43 4.68
C GLY A 122 1.20 -7.99 6.12
N GLY A 123 0.11 -8.04 6.88
CA GLY A 123 0.09 -7.71 8.31
C GLY A 123 -1.06 -6.81 8.72
N ILE A 124 -0.99 -6.28 9.94
CA ILE A 124 -1.97 -5.39 10.56
C ILE A 124 -1.36 -4.00 10.69
N GLY A 125 -2.13 -2.98 10.30
CA GLY A 125 -1.73 -1.59 10.46
C GLY A 125 -1.94 -1.06 11.89
N PRO A 126 -1.45 0.15 12.20
CA PRO A 126 -1.68 0.78 13.51
C PRO A 126 -3.17 1.03 13.83
N CYS A 127 -4.03 1.00 12.83
CA CYS A 127 -5.50 1.08 12.97
C CYS A 127 -6.18 -0.25 13.32
N GLY A 128 -5.43 -1.36 13.50
CA GLY A 128 -5.96 -2.69 13.82
C GLY A 128 -6.56 -3.45 12.63
N ARG A 129 -6.54 -2.88 11.41
CA ARG A 129 -7.04 -3.51 10.18
C ARG A 129 -5.87 -4.07 9.35
N LYS A 130 -6.18 -4.96 8.40
CA LYS A 130 -5.20 -5.40 7.39
C LYS A 130 -4.61 -4.19 6.67
N LEU A 131 -3.34 -4.29 6.28
CA LEU A 131 -2.65 -3.22 5.54
C LEU A 131 -3.44 -2.84 4.30
N CYS A 132 -3.69 -1.55 4.08
CA CYS A 132 -4.42 -1.04 2.92
C CYS A 132 -3.76 -1.50 1.60
N CYS A 133 -2.42 -1.49 1.53
CA CYS A 133 -1.67 -1.95 0.38
C CYS A 133 -1.79 -3.46 0.10
N ASN A 134 -2.12 -4.26 1.10
CA ASN A 134 -2.32 -5.71 0.97
C ASN A 134 -3.79 -6.10 0.79
N SER A 135 -4.74 -5.16 0.99
CA SER A 135 -6.17 -5.42 0.90
C SER A 135 -6.81 -4.81 -0.35
N PHE A 136 -7.09 -3.51 -0.33
CA PHE A 136 -7.90 -2.87 -1.36
C PHE A 136 -7.16 -1.79 -2.17
N LEU A 137 -6.09 -1.20 -1.58
CA LEU A 137 -5.39 -0.09 -2.22
C LEU A 137 -4.32 -0.61 -3.17
N THR A 138 -4.54 -0.46 -4.46
CA THR A 138 -3.63 -0.92 -5.53
C THR A 138 -2.76 0.19 -6.07
N GLU A 139 -3.28 1.43 -6.10
CA GLU A 139 -2.61 2.61 -6.60
C GLU A 139 -2.11 3.50 -5.46
N PHE A 140 -0.93 4.06 -5.62
CA PHE A 140 -0.27 4.83 -4.58
C PHE A 140 0.21 6.17 -5.10
N ASN A 141 -0.57 7.20 -4.80
CA ASN A 141 -0.16 8.58 -5.01
C ASN A 141 0.77 9.06 -3.90
N SER A 142 1.43 10.19 -4.15
CA SER A 142 2.29 10.81 -3.14
C SER A 142 1.48 11.29 -1.94
N VAL A 143 1.95 10.95 -0.75
CA VAL A 143 1.34 11.38 0.52
C VAL A 143 2.14 12.54 1.08
N SER A 144 1.46 13.63 1.45
CA SER A 144 2.08 14.80 2.05
C SER A 144 1.75 14.93 3.55
N ILE A 145 2.61 15.63 4.28
CA ILE A 145 2.37 15.96 5.70
C ILE A 145 1.13 16.84 5.87
N ASN A 146 0.78 17.64 4.86
CA ASN A 146 -0.43 18.46 4.89
C ASN A 146 -1.71 17.63 4.98
N MET A 147 -1.73 16.43 4.39
CA MET A 147 -2.87 15.51 4.53
C MET A 147 -3.06 15.05 5.99
N ALA A 148 -1.98 14.82 6.72
CA ALA A 148 -2.06 14.53 8.15
C ALA A 148 -2.59 15.72 8.97
N LYS A 149 -2.17 16.95 8.63
CA LYS A 149 -2.71 18.18 9.24
C LYS A 149 -4.19 18.38 8.94
N ASN A 150 -4.62 18.10 7.71
CA ASN A 150 -6.03 18.20 7.32
C ASN A 150 -6.91 17.26 8.14
N GLN A 151 -6.37 16.10 8.53
CA GLN A 151 -7.06 15.10 9.35
C GLN A 151 -6.85 15.30 10.86
N ASN A 152 -6.31 16.44 11.28
CA ASN A 152 -6.02 16.80 12.68
C ASN A 152 -5.12 15.76 13.40
N LEU A 153 -4.25 15.05 12.66
CA LEU A 153 -3.34 14.09 13.25
C LEU A 153 -2.09 14.76 13.79
N SER A 154 -1.64 14.29 14.95
CA SER A 154 -0.33 14.67 15.51
C SER A 154 0.79 14.27 14.54
N LEU A 155 1.71 15.18 14.26
CA LEU A 155 2.85 14.96 13.36
C LEU A 155 3.96 14.06 13.97
N ASN A 156 3.59 13.19 14.90
CA ASN A 156 4.51 12.21 15.45
C ASN A 156 4.73 11.08 14.42
N PRO A 157 5.98 10.80 14.01
CA PRO A 157 6.29 9.74 13.05
C PRO A 157 5.65 8.39 13.38
N ASN A 158 5.57 8.03 14.66
CA ASN A 158 4.95 6.78 15.09
C ASN A 158 3.43 6.70 14.83
N LYS A 159 2.77 7.86 14.64
CA LYS A 159 1.33 7.94 14.37
C LYS A 159 0.99 8.14 12.89
N ILE A 160 1.90 8.72 12.12
CA ILE A 160 1.66 9.05 10.71
C ILE A 160 2.41 8.14 9.72
N ASN A 161 3.31 7.26 10.21
CA ASN A 161 4.00 6.30 9.37
C ASN A 161 3.36 4.91 9.47
N GLY A 162 3.31 4.24 8.33
CA GLY A 162 2.91 2.82 8.24
C GLY A 162 4.06 1.88 8.61
N VAL A 163 3.76 0.58 8.67
CA VAL A 163 4.76 -0.49 8.92
C VAL A 163 5.89 -0.52 7.88
N CYS A 164 5.68 0.07 6.70
CA CYS A 164 6.71 0.24 5.67
C CYS A 164 7.64 1.43 5.92
N GLY A 165 7.49 2.18 7.01
CA GLY A 165 8.27 3.39 7.32
C GLY A 165 7.90 4.65 6.54
N ARG A 166 7.03 4.56 5.52
CA ARG A 166 6.52 5.71 4.76
C ARG A 166 5.24 6.24 5.40
N LEU A 167 4.84 7.47 5.06
CA LEU A 167 3.56 8.03 5.47
C LEU A 167 2.41 7.08 5.13
N LEU A 168 1.40 7.05 6.01
CA LEU A 168 0.23 6.20 5.88
C LEU A 168 -0.50 6.48 4.56
N CYS A 169 -0.73 5.46 3.77
CA CYS A 169 -1.43 5.59 2.47
C CYS A 169 -2.92 5.94 2.64
N CYS A 170 -3.54 5.62 3.76
CA CYS A 170 -4.91 6.05 4.08
C CYS A 170 -5.04 7.57 4.21
N LEU A 171 -3.96 8.30 4.57
CA LEU A 171 -3.98 9.76 4.59
C LEU A 171 -4.35 10.36 3.24
N ASN A 172 -3.80 9.81 2.16
CA ASN A 172 -4.16 10.25 0.81
C ASN A 172 -5.54 9.74 0.40
N TYR A 173 -5.85 8.50 0.72
CA TYR A 173 -7.14 7.88 0.37
C TYR A 173 -8.35 8.60 0.95
N GLU A 174 -8.21 9.11 2.19
CA GLU A 174 -9.28 9.79 2.91
C GLU A 174 -9.24 11.33 2.77
N ASN A 175 -8.15 11.88 2.17
CA ASN A 175 -7.89 13.32 2.16
C ASN A 175 -9.02 14.16 1.56
N ASP A 176 -9.63 13.70 0.48
CA ASP A 176 -10.67 14.44 -0.22
C ASP A 176 -11.95 14.53 0.63
N THR A 177 -12.35 13.42 1.26
CA THR A 177 -13.45 13.38 2.22
C THR A 177 -13.24 14.35 3.37
N TYR A 178 -12.04 14.34 3.99
CA TYR A 178 -11.73 15.29 5.06
C TYR A 178 -11.70 16.74 4.59
N SER A 179 -11.19 16.99 3.39
CA SER A 179 -11.13 18.34 2.81
C SER A 179 -12.53 18.90 2.51
N GLU A 180 -13.45 18.06 2.08
CA GLU A 180 -14.85 18.46 1.85
C GLU A 180 -15.58 18.75 3.16
N LEU A 181 -15.54 17.83 4.11
CA LEU A 181 -16.19 17.98 5.41
C LEU A 181 -15.67 19.18 6.20
N LYS A 182 -14.38 19.47 6.08
CA LYS A 182 -13.74 20.60 6.77
C LYS A 182 -14.24 21.95 6.29
N LYS A 183 -14.72 22.08 5.06
CA LYS A 183 -15.26 23.36 4.53
C LYS A 183 -16.47 23.85 5.30
N GLU A 184 -17.25 22.94 5.88
CA GLU A 184 -18.46 23.23 6.62
C GLU A 184 -18.17 23.62 8.09
N LEU A 185 -16.99 23.33 8.60
CA LEU A 185 -16.62 23.49 10.01
C LEU A 185 -15.80 24.76 10.26
N PRO A 186 -15.93 25.35 11.46
CA PRO A 186 -15.12 26.48 11.83
C PRO A 186 -13.65 26.06 12.00
N GLU A 187 -12.72 26.98 11.71
CA GLU A 187 -11.30 26.75 11.90
C GLU A 187 -10.94 26.67 13.39
N LEU A 188 -9.99 25.80 13.71
CA LEU A 188 -9.45 25.68 15.05
C LEU A 188 -8.86 27.02 15.51
N ASN A 189 -9.09 27.41 16.77
CA ASN A 189 -8.70 28.68 17.36
C ASN A 189 -9.42 29.93 16.83
N LYS A 190 -10.39 29.82 15.94
CA LYS A 190 -11.21 30.94 15.48
C LYS A 190 -12.20 31.40 16.57
N SER A 191 -12.36 32.70 16.71
CA SER A 191 -13.40 33.26 17.56
C SER A 191 -14.73 33.26 16.82
N ILE A 192 -15.77 32.73 17.47
CA ILE A 192 -17.13 32.66 16.94
C ILE A 192 -18.13 33.15 17.99
N THR A 193 -19.25 33.66 17.52
CA THR A 193 -20.32 34.12 18.42
C THR A 193 -21.55 33.24 18.22
N ILE A 194 -21.98 32.54 19.27
CA ILE A 194 -23.13 31.64 19.27
C ILE A 194 -24.12 32.12 20.33
N LYS A 195 -25.36 32.33 19.92
CA LYS A 195 -26.43 32.83 20.82
C LYS A 195 -26.07 34.08 21.65
N GLY A 196 -25.31 35.00 21.03
CA GLY A 196 -24.85 36.25 21.68
C GLY A 196 -23.63 36.09 22.62
N LYS A 197 -23.10 34.93 22.82
CA LYS A 197 -21.86 34.67 23.57
C LYS A 197 -20.69 34.48 22.63
N SER A 198 -19.58 35.18 22.88
CA SER A 198 -18.32 34.98 22.13
C SER A 198 -17.49 33.88 22.77
N GLY A 199 -16.95 33.00 21.95
CA GLY A 199 -16.09 31.94 22.39
C GLY A 199 -15.04 31.59 21.34
N LYS A 200 -14.09 30.75 21.72
CA LYS A 200 -13.00 30.29 20.86
C LYS A 200 -13.14 28.79 20.58
N VAL A 201 -13.01 28.40 19.31
CA VAL A 201 -13.03 26.98 18.92
C VAL A 201 -11.78 26.28 19.45
N THR A 202 -11.95 25.29 20.31
CA THR A 202 -10.84 24.55 20.95
C THR A 202 -10.62 23.18 20.36
N GLU A 203 -11.65 22.56 19.78
CA GLU A 203 -11.58 21.24 19.19
C GLU A 203 -12.53 21.15 17.99
N VAL A 204 -12.15 20.44 16.95
CA VAL A 204 -12.97 20.19 15.77
C VAL A 204 -12.90 18.70 15.43
N ASN A 205 -14.05 18.04 15.41
CA ASN A 205 -14.21 16.66 14.96
C ASN A 205 -14.81 16.66 13.56
N ILE A 206 -13.98 16.45 12.57
CA ILE A 206 -14.35 16.59 11.16
C ILE A 206 -15.37 15.52 10.74
N LEU A 207 -15.17 14.25 11.17
CA LEU A 207 -16.04 13.14 10.77
C LEU A 207 -17.43 13.22 11.43
N ASN A 208 -17.49 13.64 12.68
CA ASN A 208 -18.76 13.82 13.40
C ASN A 208 -19.41 15.17 13.12
N LYS A 209 -18.78 16.02 12.30
CA LYS A 209 -19.24 17.40 12.02
C LYS A 209 -19.54 18.17 13.31
N SER A 210 -18.76 17.98 14.37
CA SER A 210 -18.93 18.66 15.65
C SER A 210 -17.70 19.48 16.02
N TYR A 211 -17.90 20.51 16.84
CA TYR A 211 -16.83 21.35 17.35
C TYR A 211 -17.11 21.83 18.76
N LYS A 212 -16.07 22.05 19.55
CA LYS A 212 -16.17 22.57 20.92
C LYS A 212 -15.73 24.02 20.98
N VAL A 213 -16.48 24.80 21.73
CA VAL A 213 -16.25 26.24 21.93
C VAL A 213 -16.03 26.50 23.41
N LEU A 214 -14.91 27.13 23.71
CA LEU A 214 -14.63 27.69 25.03
C LEU A 214 -15.11 29.14 25.07
N PHE A 215 -16.13 29.42 25.90
CA PHE A 215 -16.69 30.74 26.09
C PHE A 215 -15.89 31.56 27.11
N SER A 216 -16.11 32.88 27.15
CA SER A 216 -15.46 33.81 28.08
C SER A 216 -15.77 33.53 29.56
N ASP A 217 -16.83 32.81 29.85
CA ASP A 217 -17.22 32.35 31.20
C ASP A 217 -16.55 31.03 31.60
N ASN A 218 -15.56 30.55 30.85
CA ASN A 218 -14.87 29.27 30.99
C ASN A 218 -15.76 28.03 30.83
N THR A 219 -16.95 28.15 30.28
CA THR A 219 -17.80 27.04 29.89
C THR A 219 -17.34 26.47 28.54
N VAL A 220 -17.42 25.14 28.37
CA VAL A 220 -17.13 24.47 27.10
C VAL A 220 -18.39 23.76 26.64
N ASP A 221 -18.92 24.17 25.52
CA ASP A 221 -20.08 23.51 24.89
C ASP A 221 -19.67 22.85 23.57
N GLU A 222 -20.33 21.74 23.24
CA GLU A 222 -20.18 21.03 21.97
C GLU A 222 -21.36 21.33 21.06
N PHE A 223 -21.08 21.66 19.82
CA PHE A 223 -22.05 21.95 18.77
C PHE A 223 -21.93 20.98 17.63
N ASN A 224 -23.04 20.54 17.08
CA ASN A 224 -23.12 19.68 15.92
C ASN A 224 -23.81 20.44 14.78
N LEU A 225 -23.21 20.44 13.58
CA LEU A 225 -23.78 21.12 12.41
C LEU A 225 -25.16 20.59 12.00
N GLU A 226 -25.43 19.29 12.24
CA GLU A 226 -26.71 18.68 11.89
C GLU A 226 -27.87 19.21 12.77
N ASP A 227 -27.57 19.63 13.99
CA ASP A 227 -28.58 20.19 14.90
C ASP A 227 -28.84 21.68 14.63
N GLU A 228 -27.89 22.40 14.02
CA GLU A 228 -28.07 23.81 13.63
C GLU A 228 -28.89 23.98 12.34
N SER A 229 -28.87 23.00 11.45
CA SER A 229 -29.64 23.00 10.18
C SER A 229 -31.11 22.66 10.37
N LYS A 230 -31.54 22.25 11.57
CA LYS A 230 -32.93 21.91 11.91
C LYS A 230 -33.70 23.04 12.65
N LYS A 231 -33.12 24.22 12.77
CA LYS A 231 -33.73 25.42 13.36
C LYS A 231 -33.85 26.53 12.32
#